data_ae42ec919e0bfced55533ab4e5e21322
#
_entry.id   ae42ec919e0bfced55533ab4e5e21322
#
_cell.length_a   1.000
_cell.length_b   1.000
_cell.length_c   1.000
_cell.angle_alpha   90.00
_cell.angle_beta   90.00
_cell.angle_gamma   90.00
#
_symmetry.space_group_name_H-M   'P 1'
#
loop_
_entity.id
_entity.type
_entity.pdbx_description
1 polymer ?
#
loop_
_entity_poly.entity_id
_entity_poly.type
_entity_poly.pdbx_seq_one_letter_code
_entity_poly.pdbx_strand_id
1 'polypeptide(L)'
;MPDSSQIQPAAFNCEGGLVLNRSTFLMQPGEALVLENFEPDVEGGYRRINGHRKYVNQQVPQTASSSEKIIGVATFGNKVLACRGAKIFATSTTELAAAIKNNTSMSGSGTIKVDSILGFATSGTVQINSELFTYTGVNAGVNPNEFTGVTRATSGSGAATHTADAAVSNPWTEIDTGRTNAVKYRFERFNYNGTEKIIFVDEANPPVVFNLALNATDVSESSVSGSKFVTAFKEHMFYAGKSTSPEEMIFSAPFDEDNFLTGDGAGSIRVDDTITGLKVFRDALFIFCENRIFKLTGVSGDTFAITPVTRSIGCLNGDTIQEFGGDLIFLGPDGLRTVAATSKIGDVELGTISRNVQSIFDANIKDSALFESVVIADKTQYRIFFTKDGQAENITRGITCVLRQEGFQFSEIRGIKPTSTDTFIQAGNVLVLHGDFSGFIHRQEKGNTFDGTPVLGRYRSPDLPFGDSGIRKHMQRVIVNYKPESAIAAELLVRYDNENSDSTRPDPYTLNSSDVAAQFGSALFSTAGGAVRFVFGGPSQPLIRQPVEGSGFSIVIRINDSGESAPYSLKGFQLEYTLGARR
;
A
#
# COMPACT_ATOMS: atom_id res chain seq x y z
N MET A 1 30.97 44.25 4.78
CA MET A 1 29.90 43.58 3.98
C MET A 1 30.55 42.40 3.31
N PRO A 2 29.94 41.21 3.27
CA PRO A 2 30.49 40.15 2.47
C PRO A 2 30.57 40.60 1.01
N ASP A 3 31.64 40.24 0.33
CA ASP A 3 31.86 40.55 -1.06
C ASP A 3 30.69 40.01 -1.90
N SER A 4 29.92 40.91 -2.51
CA SER A 4 28.72 40.58 -3.29
C SER A 4 29.02 39.73 -4.53
N SER A 5 30.29 39.55 -4.89
CA SER A 5 30.76 38.76 -6.02
C SER A 5 31.05 37.29 -5.66
N GLN A 6 31.10 36.94 -4.37
CA GLN A 6 31.37 35.56 -3.97
C GLN A 6 30.13 34.69 -4.07
N ILE A 7 30.28 33.53 -4.74
CA ILE A 7 29.26 32.49 -4.76
C ILE A 7 29.13 31.89 -3.36
N GLN A 8 27.91 31.90 -2.84
CA GLN A 8 27.56 31.29 -1.55
C GLN A 8 26.82 29.98 -1.76
N PRO A 9 27.27 28.87 -1.16
CA PRO A 9 26.52 27.61 -1.18
C PRO A 9 25.54 27.54 -0.02
N ALA A 10 24.35 26.99 -0.28
CA ALA A 10 23.43 26.53 0.75
C ALA A 10 22.99 25.11 0.41
N ALA A 11 23.06 24.20 1.36
CA ALA A 11 22.70 22.80 1.14
C ALA A 11 21.68 22.35 2.20
N PHE A 12 20.80 21.43 1.80
CA PHE A 12 19.88 20.77 2.71
C PHE A 12 19.55 19.36 2.22
N ASN A 13 19.29 18.46 3.15
CA ASN A 13 18.83 17.11 2.88
C ASN A 13 17.31 17.10 2.72
N CYS A 14 16.79 16.15 1.95
CA CYS A 14 15.36 15.87 1.85
C CYS A 14 14.94 15.02 3.06
N GLU A 15 14.32 15.63 4.07
CA GLU A 15 13.90 14.97 5.30
C GLU A 15 12.75 15.74 5.98
N GLY A 16 12.06 15.11 6.94
CA GLY A 16 10.93 15.73 7.65
C GLY A 16 9.56 15.38 7.06
N GLY A 17 9.50 14.93 5.80
CA GLY A 17 8.24 14.54 5.14
C GLY A 17 7.34 15.72 4.78
N LEU A 18 6.07 15.42 4.54
CA LEU A 18 5.02 16.40 4.22
C LEU A 18 4.58 17.13 5.48
N VAL A 19 4.65 18.47 5.48
CA VAL A 19 4.29 19.33 6.61
C VAL A 19 3.35 20.45 6.13
N LEU A 20 2.12 20.44 6.62
CA LEU A 20 1.06 21.38 6.22
C LEU A 20 0.52 22.24 7.37
N ASN A 21 1.02 22.01 8.59
CA ASN A 21 0.55 22.68 9.81
C ASN A 21 1.38 23.88 10.23
N ARG A 22 2.37 24.28 9.41
CA ARG A 22 3.26 25.39 9.69
C ARG A 22 3.28 26.41 8.54
N SER A 23 3.60 27.64 8.87
CA SER A 23 3.92 28.64 7.85
C SER A 23 5.18 28.25 7.09
N THR A 24 5.19 28.48 5.77
CA THR A 24 6.32 28.16 4.89
C THR A 24 7.65 28.76 5.35
N PHE A 25 7.61 29.93 6.03
CA PHE A 25 8.79 30.59 6.61
C PHE A 25 9.35 29.90 7.88
N LEU A 26 8.53 29.10 8.56
CA LEU A 26 8.90 28.39 9.80
C LEU A 26 9.25 26.93 9.56
N MET A 27 9.11 26.47 8.34
CA MET A 27 9.47 25.11 7.95
C MET A 27 10.99 24.96 7.85
N GLN A 28 11.45 23.75 8.16
CA GLN A 28 12.87 23.43 8.01
C GLN A 28 13.20 23.17 6.53
N PRO A 29 14.41 23.54 6.08
CA PRO A 29 14.89 23.09 4.80
C PRO A 29 14.88 21.54 4.75
N GLY A 30 14.28 20.97 3.71
CA GLY A 30 14.12 19.53 3.58
C GLY A 30 12.71 19.00 3.83
N GLU A 31 11.92 19.66 4.69
CA GLU A 31 10.48 19.42 4.77
C GLU A 31 9.81 19.75 3.42
N ALA A 32 8.66 19.15 3.17
CA ALA A 32 7.94 19.34 1.92
C ALA A 32 6.55 19.93 2.12
N LEU A 33 6.16 20.90 1.27
CA LEU A 33 4.79 21.40 1.14
C LEU A 33 3.94 20.56 0.19
N VAL A 34 4.59 19.87 -0.75
CA VAL A 34 4.00 18.85 -1.60
C VAL A 34 4.97 17.68 -1.65
N LEU A 35 4.49 16.51 -1.32
CA LEU A 35 5.24 15.26 -1.39
C LEU A 35 4.27 14.18 -1.87
N GLU A 36 4.00 14.19 -3.18
CA GLU A 36 3.04 13.31 -3.84
C GLU A 36 3.79 12.23 -4.61
N ASN A 37 3.44 10.96 -4.34
CA ASN A 37 4.08 9.78 -4.91
C ASN A 37 5.61 9.71 -4.70
N PHE A 38 6.06 10.41 -3.68
CA PHE A 38 7.35 10.21 -3.04
C PHE A 38 7.12 9.73 -1.62
N GLU A 39 7.97 8.87 -1.13
CA GLU A 39 7.92 8.35 0.24
C GLU A 39 9.24 8.67 0.96
N PRO A 40 9.22 8.92 2.28
CA PRO A 40 10.46 8.99 3.05
C PRO A 40 11.23 7.68 2.94
N ASP A 41 12.46 7.73 2.43
CA ASP A 41 13.30 6.56 2.15
C ASP A 41 13.99 6.08 3.43
N VAL A 42 14.15 4.76 3.59
CA VAL A 42 14.84 4.14 4.74
C VAL A 42 16.29 4.64 4.87
N GLU A 43 16.95 4.88 3.76
CA GLU A 43 18.31 5.40 3.70
C GLU A 43 18.40 6.94 3.75
N GLY A 44 17.32 7.62 4.12
CA GLY A 44 17.17 9.08 4.06
C GLY A 44 16.80 9.58 2.66
N GLY A 45 16.24 10.78 2.57
CA GLY A 45 15.73 11.35 1.33
C GLY A 45 14.29 10.97 1.05
N TYR A 46 13.82 11.35 -0.14
CA TYR A 46 12.49 11.04 -0.64
C TYR A 46 12.60 10.16 -1.88
N ARG A 47 12.09 8.92 -1.79
CA ARG A 47 12.10 7.98 -2.90
C ARG A 47 10.77 8.02 -3.65
N ARG A 48 10.80 8.07 -4.97
CA ARG A 48 9.59 7.87 -5.76
C ARG A 48 9.03 6.47 -5.50
N ILE A 49 7.73 6.34 -5.26
CA ILE A 49 7.10 5.04 -4.99
C ILE A 49 7.18 4.12 -6.20
N ASN A 50 7.14 2.83 -5.94
CA ASN A 50 6.89 1.83 -6.98
C ASN A 50 5.44 1.93 -7.46
N GLY A 51 5.19 1.40 -8.65
CA GLY A 51 3.84 1.25 -9.17
C GLY A 51 3.10 0.05 -8.58
N HIS A 52 2.05 -0.34 -9.26
CA HIS A 52 1.37 -1.61 -9.09
C HIS A 52 1.01 -2.20 -10.45
N ARG A 53 0.75 -3.48 -10.48
CA ARG A 53 0.26 -4.17 -11.67
C ARG A 53 -0.71 -5.27 -11.27
N LYS A 54 -1.48 -5.74 -12.24
CA LYS A 54 -2.38 -6.87 -12.03
C LYS A 54 -1.58 -8.08 -11.56
N TYR A 55 -1.99 -8.65 -10.45
CA TYR A 55 -1.46 -9.91 -9.93
C TYR A 55 -2.24 -11.10 -10.48
N VAL A 56 -3.51 -10.87 -10.86
CA VAL A 56 -4.34 -11.79 -11.64
C VAL A 56 -4.84 -11.02 -12.85
N ASN A 57 -4.41 -11.41 -14.05
CA ASN A 57 -4.78 -10.72 -15.29
C ASN A 57 -6.27 -10.85 -15.65
N GLN A 58 -6.95 -11.85 -15.09
CA GLN A 58 -8.36 -12.07 -15.29
C GLN A 58 -9.16 -11.23 -14.31
N GLN A 59 -10.17 -10.52 -14.82
CA GLN A 59 -11.16 -9.89 -13.99
C GLN A 59 -11.91 -10.95 -13.19
N VAL A 60 -12.15 -10.69 -11.90
CA VAL A 60 -13.02 -11.53 -11.09
C VAL A 60 -14.42 -11.53 -11.71
N PRO A 61 -15.08 -12.67 -11.94
CA PRO A 61 -16.39 -12.70 -12.59
C PRO A 61 -17.42 -11.83 -11.87
N GLN A 62 -18.25 -11.13 -12.64
CA GLN A 62 -19.36 -10.33 -12.11
C GLN A 62 -20.53 -11.24 -11.74
N THR A 63 -21.26 -10.84 -10.72
CA THR A 63 -22.47 -11.54 -10.26
C THR A 63 -23.75 -10.83 -10.67
N ALA A 64 -23.68 -9.55 -10.96
CA ALA A 64 -24.80 -8.72 -11.44
C ALA A 64 -24.46 -8.03 -12.76
N SER A 65 -25.46 -7.39 -13.38
CA SER A 65 -25.32 -6.64 -14.63
C SER A 65 -24.64 -5.28 -14.46
N SER A 66 -24.49 -4.80 -13.24
CA SER A 66 -23.80 -3.53 -12.91
C SER A 66 -22.33 -3.77 -12.60
N SER A 67 -21.51 -2.75 -12.82
CA SER A 67 -20.09 -2.80 -12.46
C SER A 67 -19.93 -2.91 -10.93
N GLU A 68 -19.51 -4.08 -10.48
CA GLU A 68 -19.26 -4.37 -9.06
C GLU A 68 -17.77 -4.23 -8.76
N LYS A 69 -17.44 -3.51 -7.68
CA LYS A 69 -16.07 -3.46 -7.15
C LYS A 69 -15.71 -4.75 -6.43
N ILE A 70 -14.42 -4.98 -6.21
CA ILE A 70 -13.96 -6.00 -5.26
C ILE A 70 -14.30 -5.52 -3.85
N ILE A 71 -14.94 -6.36 -3.05
CA ILE A 71 -15.36 -6.05 -1.69
C ILE A 71 -14.68 -6.92 -0.62
N GLY A 72 -13.76 -7.78 -1.04
CA GLY A 72 -12.89 -8.58 -0.17
C GLY A 72 -11.74 -9.19 -0.96
N VAL A 73 -10.53 -9.14 -0.42
CA VAL A 73 -9.34 -9.83 -0.93
C VAL A 73 -8.69 -10.52 0.24
N ALA A 74 -8.39 -11.80 0.09
CA ALA A 74 -7.66 -12.58 1.06
C ALA A 74 -6.73 -13.57 0.36
N THR A 75 -5.74 -14.06 1.08
CA THR A 75 -4.89 -15.16 0.62
C THR A 75 -4.98 -16.33 1.58
N PHE A 76 -5.15 -17.54 1.06
CA PHE A 76 -5.25 -18.73 1.88
C PHE A 76 -4.78 -19.97 1.11
N GLY A 77 -4.00 -20.86 1.73
CA GLY A 77 -3.49 -22.05 1.09
C GLY A 77 -2.70 -21.79 -0.21
N ASN A 78 -1.92 -20.69 -0.26
CA ASN A 78 -1.19 -20.19 -1.45
C ASN A 78 -2.12 -19.84 -2.65
N LYS A 79 -3.37 -19.52 -2.37
CA LYS A 79 -4.34 -19.05 -3.37
C LYS A 79 -4.81 -17.65 -3.01
N VAL A 80 -5.23 -16.90 -4.02
CA VAL A 80 -5.91 -15.61 -3.85
C VAL A 80 -7.40 -15.86 -3.86
N LEU A 81 -8.08 -15.35 -2.84
CA LEU A 81 -9.53 -15.33 -2.73
C LEU A 81 -10.01 -13.91 -2.99
N ALA A 82 -11.04 -13.77 -3.81
CA ALA A 82 -11.65 -12.50 -4.16
C ALA A 82 -13.16 -12.56 -3.95
N CYS A 83 -13.68 -11.56 -3.24
CA CYS A 83 -15.11 -11.41 -3.00
C CYS A 83 -15.67 -10.32 -3.91
N ARG A 84 -16.64 -10.65 -4.74
CA ARG A 84 -17.29 -9.72 -5.66
C ARG A 84 -18.80 -10.00 -5.73
N GLY A 85 -19.61 -9.00 -5.41
CA GLY A 85 -21.05 -9.17 -5.29
C GLY A 85 -21.43 -10.28 -4.30
N ALA A 86 -22.24 -11.22 -4.75
CA ALA A 86 -22.82 -12.30 -3.94
C ALA A 86 -21.95 -13.58 -3.91
N LYS A 87 -20.69 -13.51 -4.33
CA LYS A 87 -19.86 -14.70 -4.52
C LYS A 87 -18.43 -14.53 -4.05
N ILE A 88 -17.80 -15.63 -3.68
CA ILE A 88 -16.38 -15.74 -3.39
C ILE A 88 -15.72 -16.62 -4.43
N PHE A 89 -14.61 -16.14 -4.98
CA PHE A 89 -13.82 -16.81 -6.01
C PHE A 89 -12.41 -17.09 -5.51
N ALA A 90 -11.78 -18.12 -6.03
CA ALA A 90 -10.39 -18.45 -5.75
C ALA A 90 -9.60 -18.69 -7.04
N THR A 91 -8.32 -18.34 -7.02
CA THR A 91 -7.36 -18.67 -8.07
C THR A 91 -5.97 -18.89 -7.49
N SER A 92 -5.16 -19.73 -8.13
CA SER A 92 -3.72 -19.77 -7.90
C SER A 92 -3.04 -18.81 -8.88
N THR A 93 -2.06 -18.05 -8.42
CA THR A 93 -1.34 -17.07 -9.23
C THR A 93 0.14 -17.02 -8.88
N THR A 94 0.95 -16.68 -9.86
CA THR A 94 2.40 -16.48 -9.79
C THR A 94 2.82 -15.50 -10.89
N GLU A 95 4.12 -15.25 -11.03
CA GLU A 95 4.67 -14.39 -12.09
C GLU A 95 5.65 -15.18 -12.95
N LEU A 96 5.77 -14.79 -14.22
CA LEU A 96 6.77 -15.37 -15.13
C LEU A 96 8.17 -14.99 -14.69
N ALA A 97 9.02 -15.97 -14.44
CA ALA A 97 10.44 -15.76 -14.19
C ALA A 97 11.25 -15.45 -15.47
N ALA A 98 10.70 -15.77 -16.65
CA ALA A 98 11.34 -15.48 -17.94
C ALA A 98 10.31 -15.19 -19.02
N ALA A 99 10.67 -14.29 -19.96
CA ALA A 99 9.80 -13.93 -21.08
C ALA A 99 9.55 -15.10 -22.04
N ILE A 100 8.34 -15.16 -22.60
CA ILE A 100 7.93 -16.10 -23.63
C ILE A 100 7.74 -15.33 -24.94
N LYS A 101 8.44 -15.73 -26.01
CA LYS A 101 8.26 -15.14 -27.34
C LYS A 101 7.08 -15.78 -28.08
N ASN A 102 6.41 -15.02 -28.94
CA ASN A 102 5.26 -15.53 -29.71
C ASN A 102 5.59 -16.70 -30.63
N ASN A 103 6.83 -16.78 -31.13
CA ASN A 103 7.32 -17.86 -31.98
C ASN A 103 7.85 -19.10 -31.23
N THR A 104 7.78 -19.10 -29.88
CA THR A 104 8.17 -20.27 -29.08
C THR A 104 7.12 -21.37 -29.25
N SER A 105 7.50 -22.49 -29.86
CA SER A 105 6.61 -23.65 -30.01
C SER A 105 6.52 -24.42 -28.70
N MET A 106 5.30 -24.70 -28.26
CA MET A 106 5.01 -25.56 -27.11
C MET A 106 3.82 -26.46 -27.44
N SER A 107 4.08 -27.71 -27.68
CA SER A 107 3.05 -28.71 -28.01
C SER A 107 3.23 -29.98 -27.16
N GLY A 108 2.94 -29.87 -25.86
CA GLY A 108 3.03 -30.99 -24.92
C GLY A 108 4.43 -31.29 -24.38
N SER A 109 5.46 -30.57 -24.80
CA SER A 109 6.84 -30.73 -24.31
C SER A 109 7.50 -29.40 -23.86
N GLY A 110 6.74 -28.32 -23.90
CA GLY A 110 7.23 -27.01 -23.47
C GLY A 110 7.36 -26.87 -21.96
N THR A 111 8.11 -25.84 -21.52
CA THR A 111 8.20 -25.43 -20.12
C THR A 111 7.91 -23.94 -19.97
N ILE A 112 7.27 -23.57 -18.86
CA ILE A 112 7.07 -22.18 -18.46
C ILE A 112 7.76 -21.99 -17.11
N LYS A 113 8.72 -21.07 -17.07
CA LYS A 113 9.46 -20.69 -15.86
C LYS A 113 8.67 -19.65 -15.07
N VAL A 114 8.46 -19.92 -13.79
CA VAL A 114 7.66 -19.10 -12.88
C VAL A 114 8.34 -18.95 -11.52
N ASP A 115 7.98 -17.91 -10.78
CA ASP A 115 8.56 -17.63 -9.47
C ASP A 115 8.15 -18.67 -8.43
N SER A 116 6.91 -19.18 -8.51
CA SER A 116 6.39 -20.18 -7.58
C SER A 116 5.33 -21.04 -8.26
N ILE A 117 5.26 -22.32 -7.89
CA ILE A 117 4.18 -23.24 -8.26
C ILE A 117 3.28 -23.62 -7.08
N LEU A 118 3.47 -22.97 -5.94
CA LEU A 118 2.65 -23.19 -4.75
C LEU A 118 1.19 -22.83 -5.02
N GLY A 119 0.27 -23.70 -4.59
CA GLY A 119 -1.17 -23.55 -4.82
C GLY A 119 -1.68 -24.06 -6.17
N PHE A 120 -0.80 -24.40 -7.12
CA PHE A 120 -1.20 -24.99 -8.40
C PHE A 120 -1.33 -26.51 -8.30
N ALA A 121 -2.29 -27.06 -9.04
CA ALA A 121 -2.42 -28.51 -9.19
C ALA A 121 -1.26 -29.09 -10.03
N THR A 122 -1.07 -30.38 -9.99
CA THR A 122 -0.03 -31.07 -10.78
C THR A 122 -0.25 -30.97 -12.30
N SER A 123 -1.47 -30.72 -12.74
CA SER A 123 -1.83 -30.49 -14.15
C SER A 123 -3.03 -29.53 -14.21
N GLY A 124 -3.19 -28.85 -15.34
CA GLY A 124 -4.30 -27.90 -15.47
C GLY A 124 -4.14 -26.88 -16.59
N THR A 125 -4.82 -25.77 -16.46
CA THR A 125 -4.77 -24.64 -17.38
C THR A 125 -4.31 -23.39 -16.63
N VAL A 126 -3.41 -22.63 -17.23
CA VAL A 126 -3.03 -21.29 -16.77
C VAL A 126 -3.26 -20.28 -17.89
N GLN A 127 -3.52 -19.06 -17.50
CA GLN A 127 -3.66 -17.93 -18.39
C GLN A 127 -2.54 -16.92 -18.14
N ILE A 128 -1.97 -16.40 -19.23
CA ILE A 128 -0.99 -15.32 -19.23
C ILE A 128 -1.51 -14.25 -20.19
N ASN A 129 -1.85 -13.08 -19.69
CA ASN A 129 -2.62 -12.09 -20.43
C ASN A 129 -3.91 -12.70 -21.01
N SER A 130 -4.07 -12.75 -22.33
CA SER A 130 -5.22 -13.38 -23.01
C SER A 130 -4.95 -14.79 -23.53
N GLU A 131 -3.73 -15.31 -23.41
CA GLU A 131 -3.35 -16.62 -23.90
C GLU A 131 -3.55 -17.72 -22.84
N LEU A 132 -4.15 -18.82 -23.24
CA LEU A 132 -4.34 -20.02 -22.42
C LEU A 132 -3.28 -21.07 -22.73
N PHE A 133 -2.73 -21.64 -21.67
CA PHE A 133 -1.76 -22.73 -21.70
C PHE A 133 -2.29 -23.90 -20.88
N THR A 134 -2.18 -25.09 -21.39
CA THR A 134 -2.36 -26.32 -20.59
C THR A 134 -0.99 -26.86 -20.20
N TYR A 135 -0.90 -27.46 -19.03
CA TYR A 135 0.31 -28.13 -18.53
C TYR A 135 -0.04 -29.47 -17.91
N THR A 136 0.88 -30.45 -17.96
CA THR A 136 0.68 -31.80 -17.45
C THR A 136 1.59 -32.14 -16.27
N GLY A 137 2.46 -31.24 -15.87
CA GLY A 137 3.35 -31.43 -14.72
C GLY A 137 3.84 -30.10 -14.14
N VAL A 138 4.32 -30.16 -12.90
CA VAL A 138 5.01 -29.07 -12.20
C VAL A 138 6.35 -29.56 -11.67
N ASN A 139 7.37 -28.72 -11.68
CA ASN A 139 8.70 -29.03 -11.19
C ASN A 139 9.17 -27.97 -10.18
N ALA A 140 9.15 -28.34 -8.90
CA ALA A 140 9.65 -27.53 -7.78
C ALA A 140 11.16 -27.74 -7.51
N GLY A 141 11.76 -28.76 -8.13
CA GLY A 141 13.17 -29.13 -7.91
C GLY A 141 14.17 -28.24 -8.67
N VAL A 142 13.69 -27.25 -9.41
CA VAL A 142 14.50 -26.32 -10.20
C VAL A 142 14.25 -24.88 -9.75
N ASN A 143 15.22 -24.02 -10.00
CA ASN A 143 15.11 -22.58 -9.74
C ASN A 143 15.44 -21.81 -11.05
N PRO A 144 14.47 -21.02 -11.60
CA PRO A 144 13.08 -20.85 -11.16
C PRO A 144 12.23 -22.11 -11.34
N ASN A 145 11.09 -22.20 -10.60
CA ASN A 145 10.13 -23.30 -10.72
C ASN A 145 9.55 -23.38 -12.14
N GLU A 146 9.01 -24.53 -12.53
CA GLU A 146 8.52 -24.75 -13.89
C GLU A 146 7.17 -25.47 -13.95
N PHE A 147 6.28 -25.03 -14.86
CA PHE A 147 5.24 -25.88 -15.44
C PHE A 147 5.85 -26.68 -16.59
N THR A 148 5.55 -27.95 -16.67
CA THR A 148 6.11 -28.90 -17.66
C THR A 148 5.00 -29.55 -18.50
N GLY A 149 5.38 -30.10 -19.65
CA GLY A 149 4.40 -30.67 -20.58
C GLY A 149 3.42 -29.64 -21.13
N VAL A 150 3.92 -28.41 -21.39
CA VAL A 150 3.09 -27.26 -21.73
C VAL A 150 2.68 -27.30 -23.19
N THR A 151 1.38 -27.04 -23.43
CA THR A 151 0.82 -26.69 -24.74
C THR A 151 0.25 -25.29 -24.68
N ARG A 152 0.64 -24.44 -25.64
CA ARG A 152 0.18 -23.04 -25.69
C ARG A 152 -0.95 -22.83 -26.71
N ALA A 153 -1.57 -21.66 -26.64
CA ALA A 153 -2.66 -21.24 -27.52
C ALA A 153 -3.81 -22.23 -27.54
N THR A 154 -4.14 -22.80 -26.39
CA THR A 154 -5.24 -23.75 -26.23
C THR A 154 -6.60 -23.06 -26.20
N SER A 155 -7.66 -23.81 -26.43
CA SER A 155 -9.05 -23.29 -26.38
C SER A 155 -9.31 -22.09 -27.29
N GLY A 156 -8.60 -21.99 -28.44
CA GLY A 156 -8.80 -20.94 -29.43
C GLY A 156 -8.09 -19.61 -29.10
N SER A 157 -7.29 -19.55 -28.05
CA SER A 157 -6.43 -18.38 -27.78
C SER A 157 -5.29 -18.28 -28.79
N GLY A 158 -4.88 -17.07 -29.14
CA GLY A 158 -3.72 -16.84 -30.04
C GLY A 158 -2.41 -16.80 -29.28
N ALA A 159 -1.32 -17.32 -29.88
CA ALA A 159 0.01 -17.20 -29.30
C ALA A 159 0.49 -15.74 -29.30
N ALA A 160 1.01 -15.28 -28.17
CA ALA A 160 1.49 -13.91 -27.99
C ALA A 160 2.87 -13.87 -27.31
N THR A 161 3.50 -12.72 -27.31
CA THR A 161 4.72 -12.47 -26.52
C THR A 161 4.33 -12.06 -25.11
N HIS A 162 4.96 -12.70 -24.12
CA HIS A 162 4.78 -12.37 -22.70
C HIS A 162 6.12 -11.94 -22.12
N THR A 163 6.12 -10.83 -21.40
CA THR A 163 7.32 -10.32 -20.71
C THR A 163 7.58 -11.12 -19.42
N ALA A 164 8.80 -11.14 -18.97
CA ALA A 164 9.10 -11.57 -17.60
C ALA A 164 8.21 -10.76 -16.63
N ASP A 165 7.94 -11.34 -15.49
CA ASP A 165 7.05 -10.79 -14.46
C ASP A 165 5.55 -10.67 -14.87
N ALA A 166 5.14 -11.13 -16.05
CA ALA A 166 3.70 -11.20 -16.38
C ALA A 166 2.98 -12.17 -15.44
N ALA A 167 1.77 -11.81 -15.01
CA ALA A 167 0.98 -12.67 -14.13
C ALA A 167 0.56 -13.96 -14.85
N VAL A 168 0.68 -15.07 -14.14
CA VAL A 168 0.28 -16.43 -14.54
C VAL A 168 -0.74 -16.94 -13.53
N SER A 169 -1.97 -17.19 -13.92
CA SER A 169 -3.02 -17.61 -13.00
C SER A 169 -3.91 -18.72 -13.57
N ASN A 170 -4.48 -19.53 -12.70
CA ASN A 170 -5.60 -20.37 -13.08
C ASN A 170 -6.83 -19.50 -13.40
N PRO A 171 -7.82 -20.00 -14.18
CA PRO A 171 -9.13 -19.39 -14.24
C PRO A 171 -9.77 -19.27 -12.84
N TRP A 172 -10.55 -18.20 -12.60
CA TRP A 172 -11.28 -18.05 -11.36
C TRP A 172 -12.27 -19.20 -11.15
N THR A 173 -12.23 -19.79 -9.98
CA THR A 173 -13.16 -20.84 -9.54
C THR A 173 -14.06 -20.26 -8.47
N GLU A 174 -15.37 -20.40 -8.65
CA GLU A 174 -16.36 -20.04 -7.64
C GLU A 174 -16.31 -21.06 -6.50
N ILE A 175 -16.14 -20.59 -5.26
CA ILE A 175 -16.02 -21.44 -4.07
C ILE A 175 -17.15 -21.22 -3.06
N ASP A 176 -17.90 -20.12 -3.20
CA ASP A 176 -19.10 -19.84 -2.43
C ASP A 176 -20.06 -18.94 -3.22
N THR A 177 -21.36 -19.14 -3.02
CA THR A 177 -22.43 -18.48 -3.78
C THR A 177 -23.67 -18.26 -2.91
N GLY A 178 -24.59 -17.43 -3.40
CA GLY A 178 -25.91 -17.25 -2.77
C GLY A 178 -25.92 -16.25 -1.62
N ARG A 179 -24.84 -15.52 -1.41
CA ARG A 179 -24.81 -14.43 -0.42
C ARG A 179 -25.61 -13.24 -0.91
N THR A 180 -26.35 -12.63 -0.01
CA THR A 180 -27.24 -11.51 -0.34
C THR A 180 -26.79 -10.26 0.40
N ASN A 181 -26.84 -9.11 -0.29
CA ASN A 181 -26.56 -7.79 0.30
C ASN A 181 -25.21 -7.68 1.03
N ALA A 182 -24.20 -8.46 0.64
CA ALA A 182 -22.86 -8.35 1.18
C ALA A 182 -22.30 -6.93 0.97
N VAL A 183 -21.80 -6.29 2.04
CA VAL A 183 -21.31 -4.92 2.00
C VAL A 183 -19.79 -4.91 1.84
N LYS A 184 -19.10 -5.55 2.75
CA LYS A 184 -17.65 -5.73 2.74
C LYS A 184 -17.29 -7.01 3.45
N TYR A 185 -16.41 -7.81 2.83
CA TYR A 185 -15.90 -9.01 3.46
C TYR A 185 -14.67 -8.68 4.30
N ARG A 186 -14.71 -9.18 5.55
CA ARG A 186 -13.56 -9.22 6.43
C ARG A 186 -13.30 -10.66 6.81
N PHE A 187 -12.08 -10.99 7.13
CA PHE A 187 -11.68 -12.37 7.34
C PHE A 187 -10.67 -12.50 8.48
N GLU A 188 -10.60 -13.72 9.02
CA GLU A 188 -9.59 -14.14 9.97
C GLU A 188 -9.03 -15.50 9.55
N ARG A 189 -7.70 -15.65 9.58
CA ARG A 189 -7.02 -16.93 9.41
C ARG A 189 -6.76 -17.50 10.79
N PHE A 190 -7.11 -18.76 11.00
CA PHE A 190 -6.95 -19.40 12.29
C PHE A 190 -6.56 -20.86 12.14
N ASN A 191 -6.02 -21.44 13.22
CA ASN A 191 -5.61 -22.82 13.26
C ASN A 191 -6.06 -23.43 14.59
N TYR A 192 -7.16 -24.17 14.55
CA TYR A 192 -7.64 -24.92 15.69
C TYR A 192 -7.27 -26.40 15.55
N ASN A 193 -6.58 -26.93 16.58
CA ASN A 193 -6.15 -28.33 16.63
C ASN A 193 -5.30 -28.76 15.43
N GLY A 194 -4.45 -27.87 14.89
CA GLY A 194 -3.58 -28.16 13.75
C GLY A 194 -4.28 -28.10 12.39
N THR A 195 -5.54 -27.67 12.33
CA THR A 195 -6.29 -27.49 11.08
C THR A 195 -6.37 -26.01 10.72
N GLU A 196 -5.69 -25.63 9.64
CA GLU A 196 -5.77 -24.26 9.13
C GLU A 196 -7.10 -24.01 8.42
N LYS A 197 -7.75 -22.92 8.79
CA LYS A 197 -9.01 -22.45 8.20
C LYS A 197 -8.97 -20.92 8.01
N ILE A 198 -9.86 -20.43 7.16
CA ILE A 198 -10.14 -18.99 7.04
C ILE A 198 -11.65 -18.79 7.14
N ILE A 199 -12.06 -17.79 7.90
CA ILE A 199 -13.46 -17.41 8.08
C ILE A 199 -13.71 -16.03 7.50
N PHE A 200 -14.85 -15.84 6.84
CA PHE A 200 -15.31 -14.57 6.32
C PHE A 200 -16.63 -14.14 6.96
N VAL A 201 -16.75 -12.85 7.19
CA VAL A 201 -17.99 -12.15 7.56
C VAL A 201 -18.26 -11.04 6.54
N ASP A 202 -19.52 -10.72 6.25
CA ASP A 202 -19.91 -9.81 5.17
C ASP A 202 -21.00 -8.79 5.54
N GLU A 203 -21.28 -8.62 6.82
CA GLU A 203 -22.29 -7.70 7.39
C GLU A 203 -23.76 -8.08 7.13
N ALA A 204 -24.02 -9.15 6.38
CA ALA A 204 -25.39 -9.52 5.99
C ALA A 204 -25.73 -11.01 6.17
N ASN A 205 -24.79 -11.90 5.91
CA ASN A 205 -25.01 -13.35 5.86
C ASN A 205 -24.37 -14.07 7.07
N PRO A 206 -24.64 -15.38 7.26
CA PRO A 206 -23.88 -16.21 8.18
C PRO A 206 -22.39 -16.18 7.84
N PRO A 207 -21.48 -16.19 8.84
CA PRO A 207 -20.07 -16.35 8.56
C PRO A 207 -19.80 -17.64 7.81
N VAL A 208 -18.84 -17.63 6.86
CA VAL A 208 -18.43 -18.83 6.10
C VAL A 208 -17.00 -19.20 6.41
N VAL A 209 -16.76 -20.46 6.66
CA VAL A 209 -15.47 -21.05 6.96
C VAL A 209 -15.00 -21.88 5.76
N PHE A 210 -13.74 -21.70 5.36
CA PHE A 210 -13.09 -22.53 4.35
C PHE A 210 -11.92 -23.30 4.96
N ASN A 211 -11.80 -24.55 4.61
CA ASN A 211 -10.61 -25.35 4.85
C ASN A 211 -9.58 -25.18 3.72
N LEU A 212 -8.41 -25.81 3.82
CA LEU A 212 -7.35 -25.74 2.79
C LEU A 212 -7.78 -26.27 1.41
N ALA A 213 -8.79 -27.15 1.36
CA ALA A 213 -9.37 -27.62 0.10
C ALA A 213 -10.39 -26.62 -0.49
N LEU A 214 -10.66 -25.51 0.21
CA LEU A 214 -11.65 -24.48 -0.12
C LEU A 214 -13.09 -25.01 -0.13
N ASN A 215 -13.41 -25.99 0.70
CA ASN A 215 -14.78 -26.38 0.96
C ASN A 215 -15.39 -25.38 1.94
N ALA A 216 -16.52 -24.78 1.55
CA ALA A 216 -17.28 -23.82 2.33
C ALA A 216 -18.17 -24.52 3.35
N THR A 217 -18.27 -23.96 4.55
CA THR A 217 -19.25 -24.33 5.58
C THR A 217 -19.73 -23.07 6.27
N ASP A 218 -21.03 -22.81 6.26
CA ASP A 218 -21.61 -21.68 6.99
C ASP A 218 -21.66 -22.02 8.49
N VAL A 219 -21.38 -21.00 9.32
CA VAL A 219 -21.61 -21.07 10.76
C VAL A 219 -23.11 -21.09 11.00
N SER A 220 -23.57 -22.14 11.71
CA SER A 220 -24.99 -22.43 11.84
C SER A 220 -25.73 -21.51 12.82
N GLU A 221 -25.00 -20.81 13.70
CA GLU A 221 -25.55 -19.97 14.75
C GLU A 221 -26.07 -18.62 14.22
N SER A 222 -27.36 -18.39 14.38
CA SER A 222 -28.02 -17.20 13.86
C SER A 222 -27.64 -15.91 14.60
N SER A 223 -27.18 -16.01 15.83
CA SER A 223 -26.77 -14.86 16.63
C SER A 223 -25.56 -14.14 16.04
N VAL A 224 -24.68 -14.84 15.31
CA VAL A 224 -23.49 -14.27 14.66
C VAL A 224 -23.71 -13.91 13.18
N SER A 225 -24.86 -14.26 12.61
CA SER A 225 -25.21 -13.86 11.24
C SER A 225 -25.30 -12.34 11.12
N GLY A 226 -24.70 -11.78 10.08
CA GLY A 226 -24.61 -10.33 9.86
C GLY A 226 -23.53 -9.64 10.68
N SER A 227 -22.58 -10.39 11.25
CA SER A 227 -21.42 -9.83 11.92
C SER A 227 -20.53 -9.07 10.93
N LYS A 228 -19.96 -7.97 11.41
CA LYS A 228 -19.08 -7.09 10.68
C LYS A 228 -17.60 -7.41 10.90
N PHE A 229 -17.27 -7.87 12.12
CA PHE A 229 -15.92 -8.17 12.54
C PHE A 229 -15.82 -9.59 13.06
N VAL A 230 -14.69 -10.23 12.76
CA VAL A 230 -14.35 -11.57 13.26
C VAL A 230 -12.86 -11.59 13.60
N THR A 231 -12.50 -12.25 14.71
CA THR A 231 -11.11 -12.48 15.08
C THR A 231 -10.98 -13.68 16.02
N ALA A 232 -9.87 -14.40 15.94
CA ALA A 232 -9.54 -15.51 16.82
C ALA A 232 -8.72 -14.99 18.01
N PHE A 233 -9.14 -15.32 19.23
CA PHE A 233 -8.41 -14.99 20.45
C PHE A 233 -8.56 -16.09 21.50
N LYS A 234 -7.46 -16.62 22.01
CA LYS A 234 -7.42 -17.68 23.05
C LYS A 234 -8.33 -18.86 22.70
N GLU A 235 -8.14 -19.38 21.51
CA GLU A 235 -8.86 -20.53 20.93
C GLU A 235 -10.37 -20.32 20.74
N HIS A 236 -10.91 -19.15 21.04
CA HIS A 236 -12.28 -18.74 20.76
C HIS A 236 -12.36 -17.88 19.49
N MET A 237 -13.44 -18.02 18.73
CA MET A 237 -13.75 -17.13 17.63
C MET A 237 -14.72 -16.05 18.10
N PHE A 238 -14.32 -14.80 17.97
CA PHE A 238 -15.10 -13.63 18.39
C PHE A 238 -15.77 -12.96 17.19
N TYR A 239 -17.05 -12.65 17.31
CA TYR A 239 -17.88 -12.00 16.31
C TYR A 239 -18.48 -10.72 16.88
N ALA A 240 -18.47 -9.63 16.12
CA ALA A 240 -19.01 -8.35 16.58
C ALA A 240 -19.51 -7.46 15.45
N GLY A 241 -20.14 -6.35 15.84
CA GLY A 241 -20.59 -5.30 14.91
C GLY A 241 -21.85 -5.66 14.13
N LYS A 242 -22.71 -6.55 14.66
CA LYS A 242 -24.01 -6.83 14.09
C LYS A 242 -24.90 -5.59 14.21
N SER A 243 -25.59 -5.20 13.14
CA SER A 243 -26.39 -3.96 13.08
C SER A 243 -27.51 -3.91 14.14
N THR A 244 -28.02 -5.07 14.58
CA THR A 244 -29.07 -5.18 15.60
C THR A 244 -28.55 -5.16 17.04
N SER A 245 -27.25 -5.39 17.24
CA SER A 245 -26.57 -5.43 18.55
C SER A 245 -25.12 -4.91 18.38
N PRO A 246 -24.93 -3.65 18.03
CA PRO A 246 -23.61 -3.13 17.65
C PRO A 246 -22.63 -3.06 18.83
N GLU A 247 -23.13 -3.09 20.07
CA GLU A 247 -22.36 -3.08 21.31
C GLU A 247 -22.01 -4.48 21.83
N GLU A 248 -22.45 -5.54 21.13
CA GLU A 248 -22.28 -6.92 21.60
C GLU A 248 -21.20 -7.64 20.78
N MET A 249 -20.41 -8.42 21.50
CA MET A 249 -19.42 -9.33 20.96
C MET A 249 -19.78 -10.75 21.46
N ILE A 250 -19.93 -11.68 20.52
CA ILE A 250 -20.26 -13.09 20.80
C ILE A 250 -19.01 -13.91 20.55
N PHE A 251 -18.72 -14.89 21.41
CA PHE A 251 -17.58 -15.79 21.21
C PHE A 251 -18.00 -17.25 21.27
N SER A 252 -17.36 -18.07 20.44
CA SER A 252 -17.58 -19.51 20.35
C SER A 252 -16.98 -20.26 21.53
N ALA A 253 -17.32 -21.53 21.68
CA ALA A 253 -16.57 -22.46 22.53
C ALA A 253 -15.09 -22.57 22.04
N PRO A 254 -14.15 -22.95 22.91
CA PRO A 254 -12.74 -23.05 22.52
C PRO A 254 -12.55 -24.17 21.49
N PHE A 255 -11.69 -23.90 20.49
CA PHE A 255 -11.34 -24.79 19.38
C PHE A 255 -12.49 -25.16 18.44
N ASP A 256 -13.65 -24.51 18.54
CA ASP A 256 -14.81 -24.76 17.68
C ASP A 256 -15.50 -23.45 17.30
N GLU A 257 -15.36 -23.04 16.06
CA GLU A 257 -15.89 -21.79 15.53
C GLU A 257 -17.40 -21.79 15.33
N ASP A 258 -18.07 -22.96 15.38
CA ASP A 258 -19.53 -23.12 15.17
C ASP A 258 -20.27 -23.61 16.44
N ASN A 259 -19.60 -23.76 17.59
CA ASN A 259 -20.22 -24.14 18.85
C ASN A 259 -20.44 -22.93 19.75
N PHE A 260 -21.71 -22.62 20.05
CA PHE A 260 -22.13 -21.48 20.89
C PHE A 260 -22.85 -21.92 22.17
N LEU A 261 -22.67 -23.18 22.58
CA LEU A 261 -23.24 -23.66 23.84
C LEU A 261 -22.48 -23.08 25.03
N THR A 262 -23.20 -22.41 25.93
CA THR A 262 -22.60 -21.81 27.14
C THR A 262 -21.98 -22.85 28.07
N GLY A 263 -22.53 -24.08 28.09
CA GLY A 263 -21.95 -25.20 28.82
C GLY A 263 -20.59 -25.67 28.34
N ASP A 264 -20.24 -25.35 27.09
CA ASP A 264 -18.98 -25.70 26.47
C ASP A 264 -17.97 -24.50 26.46
N GLY A 265 -18.34 -23.38 27.10
CA GLY A 265 -17.49 -22.22 27.30
C GLY A 265 -17.71 -21.08 26.29
N ALA A 266 -18.77 -21.13 25.48
CA ALA A 266 -19.19 -20.01 24.65
C ALA A 266 -19.95 -18.96 25.47
N GLY A 267 -20.04 -17.73 24.92
CA GLY A 267 -20.77 -16.66 25.58
C GLY A 267 -20.84 -15.36 24.80
N SER A 268 -21.31 -14.31 25.46
CA SER A 268 -21.33 -12.97 24.90
C SER A 268 -20.85 -11.93 25.92
N ILE A 269 -20.32 -10.85 25.42
CA ILE A 269 -19.82 -9.71 26.18
C ILE A 269 -20.39 -8.45 25.56
N ARG A 270 -21.00 -7.59 26.38
CA ARG A 270 -21.48 -6.27 25.96
C ARG A 270 -20.58 -5.18 26.51
N VAL A 271 -20.27 -4.24 25.62
CA VAL A 271 -19.64 -2.97 25.97
C VAL A 271 -20.69 -1.85 25.90
N ASP A 272 -20.38 -0.68 26.44
CA ASP A 272 -21.33 0.44 26.52
C ASP A 272 -21.16 1.43 25.35
N ASP A 273 -20.68 0.95 24.17
CA ASP A 273 -20.48 1.76 22.97
C ASP A 273 -20.47 0.87 21.73
N THR A 274 -20.76 1.43 20.55
CA THR A 274 -20.77 0.72 19.26
C THR A 274 -19.38 0.21 18.88
N ILE A 275 -19.24 -1.09 18.64
CA ILE A 275 -17.98 -1.71 18.22
C ILE A 275 -17.69 -1.37 16.76
N THR A 276 -16.55 -0.77 16.52
CA THR A 276 -16.06 -0.36 15.18
C THR A 276 -14.87 -1.20 14.69
N GLY A 277 -14.29 -2.05 15.54
CA GLY A 277 -13.20 -2.93 15.14
C GLY A 277 -12.72 -3.84 16.29
N LEU A 278 -12.14 -4.96 15.89
CA LEU A 278 -11.47 -5.92 16.78
C LEU A 278 -10.04 -6.15 16.29
N LYS A 279 -9.07 -6.18 17.20
CA LYS A 279 -7.70 -6.53 16.87
C LYS A 279 -6.99 -7.20 18.02
N VAL A 280 -6.46 -8.39 17.78
CA VAL A 280 -5.56 -9.05 18.73
C VAL A 280 -4.19 -8.39 18.62
N PHE A 281 -3.66 -7.99 19.76
CA PHE A 281 -2.32 -7.43 19.83
C PHE A 281 -1.63 -7.88 21.12
N ARG A 282 -0.44 -8.44 20.98
CA ARG A 282 0.27 -9.10 22.07
C ARG A 282 -0.63 -10.17 22.71
N ASP A 283 -0.89 -10.08 23.98
CA ASP A 283 -1.67 -11.07 24.74
C ASP A 283 -3.08 -10.59 25.13
N ALA A 284 -3.67 -9.72 24.30
CA ALA A 284 -4.98 -9.16 24.54
C ALA A 284 -5.77 -8.90 23.25
N LEU A 285 -7.09 -8.94 23.36
CA LEU A 285 -7.99 -8.49 22.32
C LEU A 285 -8.39 -7.03 22.59
N PHE A 286 -8.05 -6.13 21.67
CA PHE A 286 -8.49 -4.74 21.72
C PHE A 286 -9.83 -4.60 21.00
N ILE A 287 -10.78 -4.01 21.70
CA ILE A 287 -12.13 -3.74 21.21
C ILE A 287 -12.21 -2.24 20.98
N PHE A 288 -12.22 -1.84 19.72
CA PHE A 288 -12.37 -0.45 19.33
C PHE A 288 -13.85 -0.13 19.17
N CYS A 289 -14.27 1.00 19.75
CA CYS A 289 -15.62 1.51 19.64
C CYS A 289 -15.61 2.93 19.05
N GLU A 290 -16.79 3.50 18.81
CA GLU A 290 -16.90 4.86 18.24
C GLU A 290 -16.23 5.92 19.13
N ASN A 291 -16.36 5.82 20.45
CA ASN A 291 -15.87 6.81 21.40
C ASN A 291 -14.89 6.26 22.44
N ARG A 292 -14.63 4.97 22.46
CA ARG A 292 -13.85 4.28 23.49
C ARG A 292 -13.00 3.16 22.93
N ILE A 293 -12.02 2.72 23.71
CA ILE A 293 -11.24 1.52 23.41
C ILE A 293 -11.18 0.69 24.69
N PHE A 294 -11.48 -0.59 24.57
CA PHE A 294 -11.37 -1.56 25.65
C PHE A 294 -10.30 -2.60 25.33
N LYS A 295 -9.83 -3.25 26.37
CA LYS A 295 -8.90 -4.37 26.31
C LYS A 295 -9.52 -5.55 27.03
N LEU A 296 -9.67 -6.68 26.33
CA LEU A 296 -10.06 -7.95 26.88
C LEU A 296 -8.81 -8.78 27.17
N THR A 297 -8.74 -9.33 28.36
CA THR A 297 -7.71 -10.25 28.85
C THR A 297 -8.36 -11.48 29.46
N GLY A 298 -7.60 -12.54 29.69
CA GLY A 298 -8.10 -13.83 30.16
C GLY A 298 -7.86 -14.93 29.12
N VAL A 299 -8.24 -16.14 29.44
CA VAL A 299 -7.99 -17.34 28.62
C VAL A 299 -9.25 -18.16 28.33
N SER A 300 -10.35 -17.85 28.97
CA SER A 300 -11.63 -18.57 28.82
C SER A 300 -12.80 -17.67 29.20
N GLY A 301 -14.02 -18.04 28.83
CA GLY A 301 -15.23 -17.31 29.14
C GLY A 301 -15.38 -16.90 30.63
N ASP A 302 -14.95 -17.77 31.53
CA ASP A 302 -15.02 -17.52 33.00
C ASP A 302 -13.96 -16.50 33.47
N THR A 303 -12.88 -16.35 32.75
CA THR A 303 -11.72 -15.50 33.13
C THR A 303 -11.62 -14.23 32.29
N PHE A 304 -12.43 -14.07 31.26
CA PHE A 304 -12.44 -12.88 30.44
C PHE A 304 -12.79 -11.63 31.24
N ALA A 305 -11.90 -10.65 31.22
CA ALA A 305 -12.05 -9.39 31.92
C ALA A 305 -11.80 -8.22 30.95
N ILE A 306 -12.76 -7.29 30.91
CA ILE A 306 -12.67 -6.07 30.11
C ILE A 306 -12.16 -4.92 30.97
N THR A 307 -11.17 -4.22 30.47
CA THR A 307 -10.65 -2.99 31.07
C THR A 307 -10.64 -1.85 30.04
N PRO A 308 -11.03 -0.63 30.40
CA PRO A 308 -10.97 0.50 29.50
C PRO A 308 -9.51 0.94 29.28
N VAL A 309 -9.14 1.15 28.02
CA VAL A 309 -7.87 1.77 27.60
C VAL A 309 -8.05 3.27 27.51
N THR A 310 -9.13 3.71 26.88
CA THR A 310 -9.56 5.12 26.82
C THR A 310 -11.08 5.22 26.88
N ARG A 311 -11.57 6.34 27.41
CA ARG A 311 -13.02 6.60 27.58
C ARG A 311 -13.54 7.75 26.72
N SER A 312 -12.68 8.39 25.95
CA SER A 312 -13.01 9.60 25.18
C SER A 312 -12.45 9.62 23.76
N ILE A 313 -11.78 8.53 23.36
CA ILE A 313 -11.18 8.41 22.04
C ILE A 313 -11.52 7.02 21.51
N GLY A 314 -12.18 6.97 20.37
CA GLY A 314 -12.52 5.74 19.68
C GLY A 314 -11.89 5.66 18.30
N CYS A 315 -12.31 4.66 17.52
CA CYS A 315 -11.88 4.40 16.16
C CYS A 315 -13.04 4.61 15.19
N LEU A 316 -12.83 5.39 14.14
CA LEU A 316 -13.86 5.67 13.14
C LEU A 316 -14.16 4.47 12.24
N ASN A 317 -13.14 3.66 11.92
CA ASN A 317 -13.31 2.52 11.02
C ASN A 317 -12.29 1.42 11.32
N GLY A 318 -12.77 0.20 11.54
CA GLY A 318 -11.95 -0.96 11.88
C GLY A 318 -10.95 -1.38 10.80
N ASP A 319 -11.21 -1.07 9.54
CA ASP A 319 -10.30 -1.38 8.42
C ASP A 319 -9.02 -0.52 8.43
N THR A 320 -8.95 0.45 9.35
CA THR A 320 -7.77 1.30 9.55
C THR A 320 -6.86 0.81 10.68
N ILE A 321 -7.28 -0.21 11.43
CA ILE A 321 -6.54 -0.72 12.58
C ILE A 321 -5.46 -1.69 12.09
N GLN A 322 -4.20 -1.34 12.31
CA GLN A 322 -3.05 -2.17 11.93
C GLN A 322 -2.02 -2.24 13.05
N GLU A 323 -1.26 -3.34 13.09
CA GLU A 323 -0.04 -3.42 13.88
C GLU A 323 1.09 -2.71 13.14
N PHE A 324 1.69 -1.69 13.78
CA PHE A 324 2.71 -0.87 13.17
C PHE A 324 3.70 -0.35 14.21
N GLY A 325 5.00 -0.58 13.97
CA GLY A 325 6.05 -0.09 14.87
C GLY A 325 5.98 -0.64 16.30
N GLY A 326 5.39 -1.84 16.49
CA GLY A 326 5.23 -2.47 17.81
C GLY A 326 4.09 -1.90 18.65
N ASP A 327 3.17 -1.16 18.03
CA ASP A 327 1.93 -0.64 18.59
C ASP A 327 0.76 -0.84 17.62
N LEU A 328 -0.46 -0.53 18.03
CA LEU A 328 -1.63 -0.47 17.14
C LEU A 328 -1.83 0.98 16.69
N ILE A 329 -1.85 1.18 15.35
CA ILE A 329 -2.24 2.43 14.71
C ILE A 329 -3.70 2.33 14.25
N PHE A 330 -4.46 3.42 14.38
CA PHE A 330 -5.86 3.48 13.98
C PHE A 330 -6.28 4.91 13.61
N LEU A 331 -7.39 5.04 12.90
CA LEU A 331 -8.00 6.32 12.56
C LEU A 331 -8.97 6.74 13.68
N GLY A 332 -8.58 7.75 14.44
CA GLY A 332 -9.45 8.41 15.41
C GLY A 332 -10.28 9.54 14.77
N PRO A 333 -11.13 10.20 15.57
CA PRO A 333 -12.02 11.27 15.09
C PRO A 333 -11.28 12.51 14.54
N ASP A 334 -10.04 12.69 14.92
CA ASP A 334 -9.18 13.84 14.60
C ASP A 334 -7.90 13.46 13.85
N GLY A 335 -7.79 12.24 13.34
CA GLY A 335 -6.65 11.76 12.56
C GLY A 335 -6.04 10.45 13.07
N LEU A 336 -4.81 10.14 12.64
CA LEU A 336 -4.13 8.91 13.04
C LEU A 336 -3.63 8.98 14.49
N ARG A 337 -3.81 7.88 15.20
CA ARG A 337 -3.40 7.70 16.59
C ARG A 337 -2.77 6.33 16.81
N THR A 338 -2.01 6.20 17.89
CA THR A 338 -1.52 4.91 18.38
C THR A 338 -2.10 4.62 19.77
N VAL A 339 -2.28 3.33 20.07
CA VAL A 339 -2.87 2.92 21.37
C VAL A 339 -1.98 3.31 22.53
N ALA A 340 -0.67 3.09 22.44
CA ALA A 340 0.27 3.43 23.52
C ALA A 340 0.34 4.94 23.79
N ALA A 341 0.31 5.77 22.75
CA ALA A 341 0.29 7.23 22.91
C ALA A 341 -1.04 7.67 23.57
N THR A 342 -2.17 7.13 23.12
CA THR A 342 -3.49 7.45 23.64
C THR A 342 -3.66 7.04 25.10
N SER A 343 -3.09 5.91 25.52
CA SER A 343 -3.19 5.41 26.90
C SER A 343 -2.30 6.15 27.91
N LYS A 344 -1.17 6.70 27.47
CA LYS A 344 -0.20 7.38 28.34
C LYS A 344 -0.56 8.84 28.64
N ILE A 345 -1.22 9.48 27.72
CA ILE A 345 -1.47 10.92 27.76
C ILE A 345 -2.98 11.12 27.85
N GLY A 346 -3.48 11.42 29.03
CA GLY A 346 -4.90 11.78 29.22
C GLY A 346 -5.36 13.03 28.45
N ASP A 347 -4.50 13.58 27.60
CA ASP A 347 -4.72 14.75 26.74
C ASP A 347 -4.90 14.29 25.28
N VAL A 348 -6.08 14.56 24.75
CA VAL A 348 -6.54 14.19 23.41
C VAL A 348 -5.62 14.74 22.31
N GLU A 349 -5.11 15.95 22.49
CA GLU A 349 -4.29 16.62 21.46
C GLU A 349 -2.90 15.99 21.26
N LEU A 350 -2.28 15.52 22.33
CA LEU A 350 -0.91 14.99 22.26
C LEU A 350 -0.81 13.58 21.65
N GLY A 351 -1.93 12.85 21.56
CA GLY A 351 -1.96 11.49 21.01
C GLY A 351 -2.05 11.40 19.48
N THR A 352 -2.38 12.51 18.79
CA THR A 352 -2.53 12.52 17.32
C THR A 352 -1.17 12.61 16.66
N ILE A 353 -0.81 11.55 15.90
CA ILE A 353 0.48 11.49 15.20
C ILE A 353 0.46 12.20 13.86
N SER A 354 -0.72 12.40 13.24
CA SER A 354 -0.91 12.99 11.91
C SER A 354 -0.95 14.53 11.88
N ARG A 355 -0.53 15.22 12.93
CA ARG A 355 -0.61 16.69 13.02
C ARG A 355 0.00 17.43 11.84
N ASN A 356 1.11 16.93 11.31
CA ASN A 356 1.78 17.57 10.18
C ASN A 356 0.93 17.58 8.89
N VAL A 357 -0.01 16.67 8.77
CA VAL A 357 -0.90 16.52 7.61
C VAL A 357 -2.39 16.61 7.99
N GLN A 358 -2.69 17.24 9.12
CA GLN A 358 -4.03 17.32 9.70
C GLN A 358 -5.08 17.83 8.71
N SER A 359 -4.74 18.84 7.92
CA SER A 359 -5.65 19.43 6.92
C SER A 359 -6.14 18.43 5.88
N ILE A 360 -5.34 17.38 5.58
CA ILE A 360 -5.77 16.31 4.67
C ILE A 360 -6.81 15.43 5.35
N PHE A 361 -6.61 15.09 6.63
CA PHE A 361 -7.56 14.29 7.39
C PHE A 361 -8.88 15.03 7.56
N ASP A 362 -8.84 16.29 8.00
CA ASP A 362 -10.04 17.11 8.17
C ASP A 362 -10.87 17.26 6.89
N ALA A 363 -10.20 17.35 5.74
CA ALA A 363 -10.84 17.47 4.44
C ALA A 363 -11.42 16.15 3.89
N ASN A 364 -11.03 15.00 4.42
CA ASN A 364 -11.41 13.71 3.85
C ASN A 364 -12.19 12.80 4.81
N ILE A 365 -11.98 12.85 6.12
CA ILE A 365 -12.62 11.94 7.07
C ILE A 365 -14.15 12.01 6.97
N LYS A 366 -14.73 13.21 6.93
CA LYS A 366 -16.18 13.41 6.96
C LYS A 366 -16.91 12.96 5.69
N ASP A 367 -16.21 13.00 4.56
CA ASP A 367 -16.80 12.75 3.24
C ASP A 367 -16.42 11.38 2.68
N SER A 368 -15.70 10.56 3.43
CA SER A 368 -15.24 9.25 2.94
C SER A 368 -16.20 8.13 3.34
N ALA A 369 -16.62 7.36 2.34
CA ALA A 369 -17.44 6.17 2.52
C ALA A 369 -16.61 4.88 2.62
N LEU A 370 -15.38 4.89 2.09
CA LEU A 370 -14.49 3.74 2.08
C LEU A 370 -13.14 4.12 2.66
N PHE A 371 -12.72 3.36 3.64
CA PHE A 371 -11.40 3.42 4.24
C PHE A 371 -10.71 2.08 4.03
N GLU A 372 -9.44 2.13 3.61
CA GLU A 372 -8.58 0.97 3.50
C GLU A 372 -7.21 1.28 4.09
N SER A 373 -6.60 0.31 4.72
CA SER A 373 -5.23 0.46 5.20
C SER A 373 -4.40 -0.79 4.97
N VAL A 374 -3.10 -0.58 4.83
CA VAL A 374 -2.15 -1.68 4.67
C VAL A 374 -0.82 -1.30 5.29
N VAL A 375 -0.12 -2.29 5.84
CA VAL A 375 1.24 -2.15 6.36
C VAL A 375 2.22 -2.82 5.38
N ILE A 376 3.26 -2.09 5.02
CA ILE A 376 4.39 -2.60 4.24
C ILE A 376 5.57 -2.73 5.20
N ALA A 377 5.75 -3.95 5.73
CA ALA A 377 6.71 -4.22 6.80
C ALA A 377 8.16 -3.89 6.40
N ASP A 378 8.57 -4.27 5.19
CA ASP A 378 9.93 -4.06 4.67
C ASP A 378 10.34 -2.58 4.62
N LYS A 379 9.36 -1.68 4.50
CA LYS A 379 9.56 -0.23 4.45
C LYS A 379 9.22 0.47 5.75
N THR A 380 8.76 -0.26 6.77
CA THR A 380 8.22 0.32 8.00
C THR A 380 7.19 1.41 7.68
N GLN A 381 6.21 1.05 6.84
CA GLN A 381 5.18 1.96 6.34
C GLN A 381 3.79 1.48 6.68
N TYR A 382 2.95 2.41 7.10
CA TYR A 382 1.50 2.29 7.15
C TYR A 382 0.91 3.20 6.07
N ARG A 383 0.03 2.67 5.23
CA ARG A 383 -0.71 3.41 4.21
C ARG A 383 -2.19 3.38 4.52
N ILE A 384 -2.84 4.52 4.46
CA ILE A 384 -4.28 4.67 4.58
C ILE A 384 -4.84 5.34 3.34
N PHE A 385 -5.98 4.86 2.87
CA PHE A 385 -6.66 5.36 1.67
C PHE A 385 -8.08 5.79 2.02
N PHE A 386 -8.51 6.90 1.43
CA PHE A 386 -9.82 7.50 1.59
C PHE A 386 -10.50 7.58 0.22
N THR A 387 -11.73 7.07 0.11
CA THR A 387 -12.55 7.26 -1.08
C THR A 387 -13.84 7.93 -0.67
N LYS A 388 -14.15 9.08 -1.29
CA LYS A 388 -15.34 9.88 -0.98
C LYS A 388 -16.62 9.19 -1.40
N ASP A 389 -17.67 9.40 -0.65
CA ASP A 389 -19.00 8.84 -0.93
C ASP A 389 -19.58 9.36 -2.25
N GLY A 390 -20.27 8.49 -3.00
CA GLY A 390 -20.92 8.81 -4.25
C GLY A 390 -20.00 9.32 -5.36
N GLN A 391 -18.68 9.28 -5.14
CA GLN A 391 -17.69 9.76 -6.11
C GLN A 391 -17.06 8.60 -6.88
N ALA A 392 -16.62 8.93 -8.09
CA ALA A 392 -15.90 7.98 -8.91
C ALA A 392 -14.55 7.58 -8.26
N GLU A 393 -14.04 6.43 -8.64
CA GLU A 393 -12.75 5.87 -8.16
C GLU A 393 -11.54 6.81 -8.23
N ASN A 394 -11.60 7.84 -9.09
CA ASN A 394 -10.51 8.82 -9.29
C ASN A 394 -10.34 9.81 -8.13
N ILE A 395 -11.22 9.81 -7.14
CA ILE A 395 -11.12 10.69 -5.95
C ILE A 395 -10.57 9.92 -4.73
N THR A 396 -9.95 8.79 -4.93
CA THR A 396 -9.21 8.10 -3.87
C THR A 396 -7.92 8.85 -3.57
N ARG A 397 -7.67 9.10 -2.29
CA ARG A 397 -6.46 9.74 -1.76
C ARG A 397 -5.80 8.83 -0.75
N GLY A 398 -4.49 8.67 -0.83
CA GLY A 398 -3.72 7.88 0.12
C GLY A 398 -2.73 8.75 0.90
N ILE A 399 -2.47 8.36 2.14
CA ILE A 399 -1.43 8.92 2.99
C ILE A 399 -0.51 7.79 3.42
N THR A 400 0.78 7.97 3.21
CA THR A 400 1.83 7.11 3.76
C THR A 400 2.33 7.70 5.06
N CYS A 401 2.42 6.87 6.08
CA CYS A 401 3.04 7.16 7.37
C CYS A 401 4.26 6.24 7.54
N VAL A 402 5.44 6.81 7.71
CA VAL A 402 6.69 6.09 7.91
C VAL A 402 7.22 6.38 9.30
N LEU A 403 7.55 5.33 10.05
CA LEU A 403 8.17 5.49 11.37
C LEU A 403 9.70 5.62 11.20
N ARG A 404 10.26 6.72 11.72
CA ARG A 404 11.68 7.02 11.77
C ARG A 404 12.15 7.19 13.22
N GLN A 405 13.46 7.27 13.41
CA GLN A 405 14.04 7.58 14.74
C GLN A 405 13.54 8.93 15.30
N GLU A 406 13.32 9.89 14.42
CA GLU A 406 12.86 11.25 14.73
C GLU A 406 11.34 11.38 14.87
N GLY A 407 10.58 10.29 14.65
CA GLY A 407 9.13 10.27 14.70
C GLY A 407 8.46 9.88 13.39
N PHE A 408 7.20 10.24 13.24
CA PHE A 408 6.40 9.89 12.07
C PHE A 408 6.58 10.92 10.95
N GLN A 409 6.88 10.44 9.76
CA GLN A 409 6.96 11.24 8.53
C GLN A 409 5.85 10.82 7.57
N PHE A 410 5.29 11.79 6.86
CA PHE A 410 4.13 11.60 6.01
C PHE A 410 4.42 11.96 4.56
N SER A 411 3.71 11.31 3.65
CA SER A 411 3.61 11.69 2.23
C SER A 411 2.24 11.35 1.68
N GLU A 412 1.90 11.91 0.52
CA GLU A 412 0.63 11.68 -0.16
C GLU A 412 0.81 10.67 -1.30
N ILE A 413 -0.17 9.78 -1.48
CA ILE A 413 -0.25 8.83 -2.60
C ILE A 413 -1.45 9.17 -3.48
N ARG A 414 -1.22 9.21 -4.79
CA ARG A 414 -2.25 9.34 -5.83
C ARG A 414 -2.07 8.25 -6.87
N GLY A 415 -3.18 7.68 -7.34
CA GLY A 415 -3.18 6.66 -8.40
C GLY A 415 -3.36 5.22 -7.91
N ILE A 416 -3.20 4.92 -6.62
CA ILE A 416 -3.58 3.63 -6.03
C ILE A 416 -4.99 3.76 -5.45
N LYS A 417 -5.92 2.86 -5.85
CA LYS A 417 -7.36 2.97 -5.56
C LYS A 417 -7.90 1.66 -4.96
N PRO A 418 -7.47 1.28 -3.76
CA PRO A 418 -7.86 0.02 -3.15
C PRO A 418 -9.30 0.05 -2.65
N THR A 419 -10.01 -1.04 -2.85
CA THR A 419 -11.34 -1.29 -2.28
C THR A 419 -11.32 -2.36 -1.19
N SER A 420 -10.28 -3.18 -1.18
CA SER A 420 -9.93 -4.15 -0.15
C SER A 420 -8.44 -4.47 -0.26
N THR A 421 -7.79 -4.75 0.84
CA THR A 421 -6.34 -5.02 0.90
C THR A 421 -6.05 -6.29 1.69
N ASP A 422 -4.98 -6.98 1.32
CA ASP A 422 -4.39 -8.07 2.11
C ASP A 422 -2.87 -8.08 1.94
N THR A 423 -2.17 -8.55 2.96
CA THR A 423 -0.72 -8.72 2.96
C THR A 423 -0.38 -10.14 3.34
N PHE A 424 0.46 -10.81 2.57
CA PHE A 424 0.89 -12.16 2.87
C PHE A 424 2.34 -12.42 2.44
N ILE A 425 2.92 -13.49 2.97
CA ILE A 425 4.29 -13.91 2.64
C ILE A 425 4.22 -15.11 1.70
N GLN A 426 4.81 -14.98 0.52
CA GLN A 426 4.97 -16.07 -0.45
C GLN A 426 6.46 -16.23 -0.79
N ALA A 427 6.97 -17.44 -0.61
CA ALA A 427 8.39 -17.77 -0.88
C ALA A 427 9.38 -16.77 -0.24
N GLY A 428 9.09 -16.29 0.97
CA GLY A 428 9.92 -15.35 1.72
C GLY A 428 9.76 -13.87 1.33
N ASN A 429 8.92 -13.55 0.33
CA ASN A 429 8.63 -12.19 -0.09
C ASN A 429 7.30 -11.70 0.48
N VAL A 430 7.25 -10.48 0.99
CA VAL A 430 6.01 -9.83 1.39
C VAL A 430 5.29 -9.33 0.14
N LEU A 431 4.07 -9.81 -0.07
CA LEU A 431 3.20 -9.38 -1.15
C LEU A 431 2.07 -8.53 -0.57
N VAL A 432 1.86 -7.37 -1.15
CA VAL A 432 0.77 -6.46 -0.81
C VAL A 432 -0.24 -6.46 -1.96
N LEU A 433 -1.42 -7.00 -1.70
CA LEU A 433 -2.49 -7.08 -2.69
C LEU A 433 -3.58 -6.06 -2.42
N HIS A 434 -4.23 -5.61 -3.48
CA HIS A 434 -5.47 -4.86 -3.37
C HIS A 434 -6.43 -5.19 -4.51
N GLY A 435 -7.73 -5.19 -4.19
CA GLY A 435 -8.80 -5.19 -5.17
C GLY A 435 -9.14 -3.76 -5.60
N ASP A 436 -9.65 -3.60 -6.80
CA ASP A 436 -10.03 -2.32 -7.37
C ASP A 436 -11.54 -2.20 -7.67
N PHE A 437 -11.93 -1.02 -8.14
CA PHE A 437 -13.32 -0.73 -8.56
C PHE A 437 -13.69 -1.44 -9.86
N SER A 438 -12.71 -1.89 -10.64
CA SER A 438 -12.92 -2.54 -11.94
C SER A 438 -12.97 -4.06 -11.83
N GLY A 439 -12.76 -4.63 -10.65
CA GLY A 439 -12.82 -6.07 -10.40
C GLY A 439 -11.53 -6.81 -10.67
N PHE A 440 -10.38 -6.15 -10.61
CA PHE A 440 -9.07 -6.77 -10.70
C PHE A 440 -8.36 -6.82 -9.34
N ILE A 441 -7.45 -7.77 -9.22
CA ILE A 441 -6.52 -7.85 -8.08
C ILE A 441 -5.14 -7.39 -8.55
N HIS A 442 -4.59 -6.41 -7.84
CA HIS A 442 -3.29 -5.82 -8.10
C HIS A 442 -2.28 -6.15 -7.01
N ARG A 443 -1.01 -6.27 -7.40
CA ARG A 443 0.13 -6.31 -6.49
C ARG A 443 0.77 -4.93 -6.45
N GLN A 444 0.83 -4.34 -5.25
CA GLN A 444 1.56 -3.09 -4.99
C GLN A 444 3.07 -3.34 -4.93
N GLU A 445 3.84 -2.28 -4.93
CA GLU A 445 5.31 -2.29 -4.86
C GLU A 445 5.99 -3.07 -6.00
N LYS A 446 5.33 -3.12 -7.15
CA LYS A 446 5.86 -3.84 -8.31
C LYS A 446 5.68 -3.02 -9.60
N GLY A 447 6.80 -2.87 -10.34
CA GLY A 447 6.83 -2.10 -11.57
C GLY A 447 6.95 -0.58 -11.35
N ASN A 448 6.97 0.16 -12.45
CA ASN A 448 7.26 1.61 -12.48
C ASN A 448 6.02 2.44 -12.82
N THR A 449 4.91 1.79 -13.11
CA THR A 449 3.64 2.41 -13.51
C THR A 449 2.49 1.89 -12.66
N PHE A 450 1.38 2.59 -12.65
CA PHE A 450 0.11 2.12 -12.09
C PHE A 450 -0.66 1.36 -13.19
N ASP A 451 -0.33 0.08 -13.37
CA ASP A 451 -0.89 -0.80 -14.41
C ASP A 451 -0.86 -0.15 -15.81
N GLY A 452 0.31 0.40 -16.21
CA GLY A 452 0.53 1.10 -17.47
C GLY A 452 0.33 2.61 -17.44
N THR A 453 -0.22 3.17 -16.35
CA THR A 453 -0.33 4.63 -16.17
C THR A 453 0.93 5.17 -15.48
N PRO A 454 1.56 6.25 -15.96
CA PRO A 454 2.75 6.83 -15.34
C PRO A 454 2.52 7.25 -13.88
N VAL A 455 3.53 7.05 -13.03
CA VAL A 455 3.54 7.50 -11.64
C VAL A 455 3.97 8.97 -11.59
N LEU A 456 3.02 9.89 -11.44
CA LEU A 456 3.31 11.32 -11.35
C LEU A 456 3.89 11.64 -9.97
N GLY A 457 5.21 11.90 -9.91
CA GLY A 457 5.89 12.29 -8.68
C GLY A 457 5.99 13.81 -8.57
N ARG A 458 5.66 14.38 -7.40
CA ARG A 458 5.76 15.82 -7.16
C ARG A 458 6.39 16.10 -5.80
N TYR A 459 7.43 16.91 -5.81
CA TYR A 459 8.05 17.47 -4.62
C TYR A 459 8.04 19.00 -4.70
N ARG A 460 7.71 19.67 -3.59
CA ARG A 460 7.84 21.13 -3.42
C ARG A 460 8.45 21.42 -2.06
N SER A 461 9.59 22.14 -2.07
CA SER A 461 10.21 22.66 -0.85
C SER A 461 9.37 23.78 -0.22
N PRO A 462 9.60 24.13 1.06
CA PRO A 462 9.15 25.40 1.58
C PRO A 462 9.80 26.59 0.88
N ASP A 463 9.39 27.80 1.24
CA ASP A 463 10.03 29.04 0.80
C ASP A 463 11.33 29.24 1.59
N LEU A 464 12.47 29.08 0.92
CA LEU A 464 13.79 29.06 1.53
C LEU A 464 14.45 30.44 1.43
N PRO A 465 14.57 31.20 2.54
CA PRO A 465 15.20 32.52 2.52
C PRO A 465 16.73 32.50 2.53
N PHE A 466 17.37 31.37 2.91
CA PHE A 466 18.81 31.21 3.03
C PHE A 466 19.51 32.39 3.69
N GLY A 467 19.26 32.58 4.98
CA GLY A 467 19.77 33.67 5.79
C GLY A 467 18.81 34.87 5.82
N ASP A 468 19.30 36.09 5.58
CA ASP A 468 18.50 37.30 5.66
C ASP A 468 17.49 37.40 4.50
N SER A 469 16.19 37.36 4.83
CA SER A 469 15.08 37.51 3.87
C SER A 469 14.98 38.92 3.26
N GLY A 470 15.68 39.92 3.78
CA GLY A 470 15.77 41.27 3.22
C GLY A 470 16.83 41.41 2.11
N ILE A 471 17.65 40.37 1.87
CA ILE A 471 18.70 40.39 0.85
C ILE A 471 18.27 39.51 -0.35
N ARG A 472 18.31 40.08 -1.55
CA ARG A 472 18.02 39.37 -2.79
C ARG A 472 19.15 38.38 -3.13
N LYS A 473 18.80 37.15 -3.52
CA LYS A 473 19.72 36.12 -3.98
C LYS A 473 19.61 36.00 -5.49
N HIS A 474 20.73 36.07 -6.19
CA HIS A 474 20.83 35.79 -7.62
C HIS A 474 21.31 34.35 -7.79
N MET A 475 20.44 33.50 -8.28
CA MET A 475 20.75 32.09 -8.47
C MET A 475 21.73 31.87 -9.60
N GLN A 476 22.65 30.93 -9.41
CA GLN A 476 23.64 30.50 -10.40
C GLN A 476 23.43 29.05 -10.78
N ARG A 477 23.21 28.18 -9.78
CA ARG A 477 23.13 26.74 -10.01
C ARG A 477 22.33 26.07 -8.91
N VAL A 478 21.61 24.99 -9.28
CA VAL A 478 21.06 23.99 -8.38
C VAL A 478 21.79 22.65 -8.64
N ILE A 479 22.32 22.06 -7.59
CA ILE A 479 22.93 20.74 -7.62
C ILE A 479 21.97 19.80 -6.92
N VAL A 480 21.47 18.82 -7.66
CA VAL A 480 20.55 17.79 -7.16
C VAL A 480 21.37 16.55 -6.81
N ASN A 481 21.35 16.17 -5.53
CA ASN A 481 21.92 14.91 -5.06
C ASN A 481 20.81 13.85 -5.03
N TYR A 482 21.02 12.76 -5.76
CA TYR A 482 20.02 11.69 -5.89
C TYR A 482 20.67 10.31 -5.94
N LYS A 483 19.92 9.27 -5.60
CA LYS A 483 20.31 7.87 -5.77
C LYS A 483 19.45 7.26 -6.88
N PRO A 484 20.00 6.97 -8.07
CA PRO A 484 19.24 6.39 -9.15
C PRO A 484 19.05 4.88 -8.97
N GLU A 485 17.89 4.37 -9.35
CA GLU A 485 17.66 2.96 -9.65
C GLU A 485 17.63 2.73 -11.19
N SER A 486 17.46 3.82 -11.96
CA SER A 486 17.60 3.87 -13.42
C SER A 486 17.85 5.32 -13.88
N ALA A 487 17.76 5.57 -15.19
CA ALA A 487 17.78 6.91 -15.75
C ALA A 487 16.63 7.76 -15.16
N ILE A 488 16.91 9.01 -14.78
CA ILE A 488 15.91 9.97 -14.33
C ILE A 488 15.43 10.80 -15.52
N ALA A 489 14.11 10.99 -15.59
CA ALA A 489 13.45 11.95 -16.48
C ALA A 489 12.50 12.81 -15.63
N ALA A 490 13.04 13.83 -14.98
CA ALA A 490 12.28 14.74 -14.12
C ALA A 490 12.51 16.19 -14.53
N GLU A 491 11.61 17.07 -14.14
CA GLU A 491 11.71 18.51 -14.33
C GLU A 491 12.03 19.20 -13.01
N LEU A 492 13.05 20.06 -13.03
CA LEU A 492 13.35 21.00 -11.95
C LEU A 492 12.71 22.35 -12.25
N LEU A 493 11.89 22.84 -11.35
CA LEU A 493 11.33 24.18 -11.41
C LEU A 493 11.89 24.99 -10.22
N VAL A 494 12.43 26.16 -10.53
CA VAL A 494 12.86 27.14 -9.54
C VAL A 494 11.88 28.29 -9.56
N ARG A 495 11.36 28.66 -8.38
CA ARG A 495 10.41 29.75 -8.21
C ARG A 495 10.90 30.70 -7.11
N TYR A 496 10.49 31.93 -7.17
CA TYR A 496 10.98 33.01 -6.32
C TYR A 496 9.83 33.71 -5.59
N ASP A 497 10.14 34.28 -4.43
CA ASP A 497 9.27 35.19 -3.67
C ASP A 497 7.87 34.62 -3.41
N ASN A 498 7.81 33.42 -2.84
CA ASN A 498 6.58 32.67 -2.59
C ASN A 498 5.73 32.46 -3.86
N GLU A 499 6.42 32.24 -5.00
CA GLU A 499 5.79 32.08 -6.32
C GLU A 499 4.94 33.28 -6.77
N ASN A 500 5.30 34.46 -6.33
CA ASN A 500 4.64 35.70 -6.75
C ASN A 500 4.62 35.80 -8.28
N SER A 501 3.47 36.21 -8.84
CA SER A 501 3.29 36.41 -10.30
C SER A 501 4.26 37.41 -10.92
N ASP A 502 4.71 38.39 -10.14
CA ASP A 502 5.59 39.48 -10.56
C ASP A 502 7.09 39.09 -10.49
N SER A 503 7.41 37.93 -9.92
CA SER A 503 8.79 37.41 -9.88
C SER A 503 9.17 36.67 -11.15
N THR A 504 10.47 36.58 -11.42
CA THR A 504 10.99 35.79 -12.55
C THR A 504 10.54 34.33 -12.45
N ARG A 505 10.00 33.79 -13.53
CA ARG A 505 9.57 32.40 -13.63
C ARG A 505 10.33 31.70 -14.75
N PRO A 506 11.51 31.15 -14.47
CA PRO A 506 12.23 30.37 -15.47
C PRO A 506 11.40 29.18 -15.97
N ASP A 507 11.62 28.80 -17.24
CA ASP A 507 11.06 27.56 -17.77
C ASP A 507 11.56 26.34 -16.97
N PRO A 508 10.82 25.22 -16.97
CA PRO A 508 11.27 23.98 -16.35
C PRO A 508 12.60 23.51 -16.95
N TYR A 509 13.52 23.11 -16.09
CA TYR A 509 14.80 22.51 -16.51
C TYR A 509 14.68 21.00 -16.51
N THR A 510 14.99 20.35 -17.61
CA THR A 510 14.97 18.89 -17.70
C THR A 510 16.18 18.29 -16.98
N LEU A 511 15.94 17.46 -16.01
CA LEU A 511 16.96 16.70 -15.31
C LEU A 511 17.10 15.34 -15.99
N ASN A 512 18.11 15.17 -16.82
CA ASN A 512 18.43 13.88 -17.44
C ASN A 512 19.72 13.34 -16.84
N SER A 513 19.70 12.10 -16.35
CA SER A 513 20.91 11.36 -16.10
C SER A 513 21.19 10.46 -17.30
N SER A 514 22.27 10.73 -18.03
CA SER A 514 22.70 9.89 -19.15
C SER A 514 23.46 8.64 -18.70
N ASP A 515 23.86 8.58 -17.44
CA ASP A 515 24.68 7.50 -16.91
C ASP A 515 23.80 6.45 -16.24
N VAL A 516 23.37 5.47 -17.03
CA VAL A 516 22.65 4.30 -16.55
C VAL A 516 23.67 3.33 -15.97
N ALA A 517 23.61 3.09 -14.66
CA ALA A 517 24.31 1.96 -14.05
C ALA A 517 23.68 0.66 -14.55
N ALA A 518 24.42 -0.15 -15.28
CA ALA A 518 23.96 -1.47 -15.70
C ALA A 518 23.88 -2.40 -14.48
N GLN A 519 22.71 -2.96 -14.22
CA GLN A 519 22.55 -3.99 -13.19
C GLN A 519 22.96 -5.36 -13.71
N PHE A 520 23.69 -6.14 -12.91
CA PHE A 520 23.98 -7.54 -13.19
C PHE A 520 22.67 -8.33 -13.36
N GLY A 521 22.52 -9.01 -14.49
CA GLY A 521 21.35 -9.83 -14.79
C GLY A 521 20.32 -9.18 -15.76
N SER A 522 20.34 -7.85 -15.95
CA SER A 522 19.47 -7.16 -16.89
C SER A 522 20.21 -6.47 -18.05
N ALA A 523 21.53 -6.34 -17.97
CA ALA A 523 22.34 -5.73 -19.02
C ALA A 523 22.74 -6.74 -20.10
N LEU A 524 22.42 -6.45 -21.36
CA LEU A 524 22.88 -7.22 -22.52
C LEU A 524 24.29 -6.74 -22.91
N PHE A 525 25.26 -7.67 -22.99
CA PHE A 525 26.66 -7.38 -23.35
C PHE A 525 26.89 -7.02 -24.82
N SER A 526 25.87 -7.12 -25.67
CA SER A 526 25.98 -6.77 -27.10
C SER A 526 24.62 -6.47 -27.71
N THR A 527 24.51 -5.30 -28.34
CA THR A 527 23.57 -5.08 -29.43
C THR A 527 24.37 -4.83 -30.71
N ALA A 528 24.12 -5.64 -31.72
CA ALA A 528 24.72 -5.38 -33.06
C ALA A 528 24.24 -4.00 -33.55
N GLY A 529 25.13 -3.01 -33.59
CA GLY A 529 24.92 -1.77 -34.34
C GLY A 529 24.74 -0.47 -33.54
N GLY A 530 24.98 -0.41 -32.24
CA GLY A 530 24.89 0.87 -31.49
C GLY A 530 25.82 0.89 -30.27
N ALA A 531 26.61 1.94 -30.14
CA ALA A 531 27.51 2.15 -29.01
C ALA A 531 26.69 2.48 -27.73
N VAL A 532 26.18 1.47 -27.04
CA VAL A 532 25.68 1.65 -25.67
C VAL A 532 26.86 1.44 -24.73
N ARG A 533 27.31 2.51 -24.12
CA ARG A 533 28.37 2.48 -23.11
C ARG A 533 27.76 2.00 -21.80
N PHE A 534 28.01 0.77 -21.40
CA PHE A 534 27.69 0.29 -20.06
C PHE A 534 28.80 0.71 -19.11
N VAL A 535 28.45 1.48 -18.08
CA VAL A 535 29.35 1.77 -16.97
C VAL A 535 28.98 0.82 -15.83
N PHE A 536 29.84 -0.15 -15.56
CA PHE A 536 29.75 -0.97 -14.35
C PHE A 536 30.17 -0.11 -13.15
N GLY A 537 29.26 0.12 -12.23
CA GLY A 537 29.42 1.04 -11.13
C GLY A 537 29.02 2.46 -11.57
N GLY A 538 27.78 2.81 -11.31
CA GLY A 538 27.33 4.20 -11.45
C GLY A 538 28.20 5.13 -10.59
N PRO A 539 28.17 6.45 -10.82
CA PRO A 539 28.91 7.40 -10.01
C PRO A 539 28.59 7.15 -8.52
N SER A 540 29.61 7.07 -7.70
CA SER A 540 29.48 6.84 -6.23
C SER A 540 28.65 7.94 -5.55
N GLN A 541 28.48 9.08 -6.21
CA GLN A 541 27.58 10.18 -5.84
C GLN A 541 27.04 10.85 -7.10
N PRO A 542 25.86 10.45 -7.58
CA PRO A 542 25.26 11.07 -8.75
C PRO A 542 24.74 12.47 -8.39
N LEU A 543 25.39 13.47 -8.98
CA LEU A 543 25.05 14.87 -8.82
C LEU A 543 24.67 15.46 -10.19
N ILE A 544 23.43 15.94 -10.30
CA ILE A 544 23.04 16.74 -11.47
C ILE A 544 23.28 18.20 -11.16
N ARG A 545 24.15 18.86 -11.95
CA ARG A 545 24.47 20.28 -11.83
C ARG A 545 23.71 21.06 -12.88
N GLN A 546 22.61 21.69 -12.48
CA GLN A 546 21.76 22.48 -13.37
C GLN A 546 22.02 23.98 -13.18
N PRO A 547 22.58 24.69 -14.18
CA PRO A 547 22.55 26.15 -14.18
C PRO A 547 21.12 26.66 -14.19
N VAL A 548 20.83 27.68 -13.39
CA VAL A 548 19.47 28.24 -13.25
C VAL A 548 19.51 29.75 -13.27
N GLU A 549 18.45 30.36 -13.77
CA GLU A 549 18.30 31.81 -13.90
C GLU A 549 17.34 32.37 -12.87
N GLY A 550 17.47 33.67 -12.59
CA GLY A 550 16.54 34.43 -11.80
C GLY A 550 17.07 34.84 -10.43
N SER A 551 16.27 35.58 -9.71
CA SER A 551 16.61 36.10 -8.40
C SER A 551 15.36 36.35 -7.56
N GLY A 552 15.50 36.22 -6.24
CA GLY A 552 14.43 36.46 -5.28
C GLY A 552 14.95 36.60 -3.86
N PHE A 553 14.06 36.98 -2.94
CA PHE A 553 14.32 37.04 -1.50
C PHE A 553 14.16 35.63 -0.86
N SER A 554 13.25 34.82 -1.41
CA SER A 554 13.10 33.40 -1.10
C SER A 554 13.09 32.56 -2.37
N ILE A 555 13.41 31.28 -2.25
CA ILE A 555 13.56 30.35 -3.35
C ILE A 555 12.75 29.09 -3.04
N VAL A 556 11.98 28.61 -4.01
CA VAL A 556 11.24 27.35 -3.96
C VAL A 556 11.79 26.41 -5.00
N ILE A 557 12.07 25.19 -4.61
CA ILE A 557 12.48 24.10 -5.48
C ILE A 557 11.28 23.15 -5.66
N ARG A 558 10.98 22.83 -6.92
CA ARG A 558 9.99 21.79 -7.26
C ARG A 558 10.64 20.75 -8.16
N ILE A 559 10.29 19.49 -7.94
CA ILE A 559 10.60 18.38 -8.83
C ILE A 559 9.27 17.78 -9.27
N ASN A 560 9.09 17.68 -10.58
CA ASN A 560 7.96 16.99 -11.20
C ASN A 560 8.51 15.80 -11.99
N ASP A 561 8.01 14.62 -11.73
CA ASP A 561 8.31 13.40 -12.48
C ASP A 561 7.02 12.85 -13.08
N SER A 562 6.99 12.67 -14.36
CA SER A 562 5.88 12.06 -15.12
C SER A 562 6.33 10.85 -15.93
N GLY A 563 7.57 10.37 -15.70
CA GLY A 563 8.16 9.26 -16.45
C GLY A 563 7.72 7.89 -15.95
N GLU A 564 7.90 6.90 -16.82
CA GLU A 564 7.69 5.47 -16.52
C GLU A 564 9.01 4.79 -16.08
N SER A 565 10.04 5.57 -15.79
CA SER A 565 11.34 5.08 -15.34
C SER A 565 11.25 4.43 -13.96
N ALA A 566 12.25 3.60 -13.59
CA ALA A 566 12.34 3.05 -12.25
C ALA A 566 12.43 4.16 -11.19
N PRO A 567 12.07 3.88 -9.93
CA PRO A 567 12.19 4.83 -8.85
C PRO A 567 13.62 5.38 -8.67
N TYR A 568 13.72 6.50 -7.99
CA TYR A 568 14.97 7.11 -7.55
C TYR A 568 14.72 7.84 -6.23
N SER A 569 15.78 8.09 -5.46
CA SER A 569 15.69 8.83 -4.21
C SER A 569 16.33 10.20 -4.35
N LEU A 570 15.59 11.26 -4.04
CA LEU A 570 16.11 12.60 -3.86
C LEU A 570 16.76 12.68 -2.47
N LYS A 571 18.09 12.85 -2.42
CA LYS A 571 18.81 12.90 -1.14
C LYS A 571 18.92 14.32 -0.60
N GLY A 572 19.04 15.31 -1.48
CA GLY A 572 19.12 16.71 -1.09
C GLY A 572 19.47 17.64 -2.23
N PHE A 573 19.57 18.91 -1.90
CA PHE A 573 19.87 19.98 -2.84
C PHE A 573 20.99 20.86 -2.31
N GLN A 574 21.86 21.33 -3.20
CA GLN A 574 22.78 22.43 -2.93
C GLN A 574 22.49 23.54 -3.94
N LEU A 575 22.32 24.74 -3.43
CA LEU A 575 22.08 25.94 -4.21
C LEU A 575 23.32 26.82 -4.17
N GLU A 576 23.71 27.34 -5.32
CA GLU A 576 24.79 28.30 -5.47
C GLU A 576 24.19 29.65 -5.92
N TYR A 577 24.42 30.70 -5.14
CA TYR A 577 23.89 32.04 -5.40
C TYR A 577 24.87 33.14 -5.01
N THR A 578 24.66 34.32 -5.55
CA THR A 578 25.35 35.56 -5.13
C THR A 578 24.37 36.48 -4.41
N LEU A 579 24.86 37.27 -3.46
CA LEU A 579 24.04 38.21 -2.73
C LEU A 579 23.87 39.50 -3.56
N GLY A 580 22.63 39.94 -3.66
CA GLY A 580 22.27 41.24 -4.25
C GLY A 580 22.15 42.34 -3.22
N ALA A 581 21.55 43.45 -3.64
CA ALA A 581 21.28 44.58 -2.74
C ALA A 581 20.20 44.23 -1.72
N ARG A 582 20.32 44.81 -0.55
CA ARG A 582 19.26 44.83 0.47
C ARG A 582 18.13 45.78 0.02
N ARG A 583 16.90 45.35 0.18
CA ARG A 583 15.72 46.18 -0.09
C ARG A 583 15.42 47.07 1.10
#